data_c5ea3f6c95baa5c4aa0a8aa0421a1b24
#
_entry.id   c5ea3f6c95baa5c4aa0a8aa0421a1b24
#
_cell.length_a   1.000
_cell.length_b   1.000
_cell.length_c   1.000
_cell.angle_alpha   90.00
_cell.angle_beta   90.00
_cell.angle_gamma   90.00
#
_symmetry.space_group_name_H-M   'P 1'
#
loop_
_entity.id
_entity.type
_entity.pdbx_description
1 polymer ?
#
loop_
_entity_poly.entity_id
_entity_poly.type
_entity_poly.pdbx_seq_one_letter_code
_entity_poly.pdbx_strand_id
1 'polypeptide(L)'
;MQNEIFKEAVGKFPTGITVISTTYGDKLWGFTANSFTSVSLSPSLISFCLNKEAGSFEAFKATDNFGISILSANQADISRHFATHIEDKFTDINHKIGAVYGAPLISGAVAFIECEKYNAFECGDHFIFVGKAVATKVDRAKSPLLYFAKSYLNIKQD
;
A
#
# COMPACT_ATOMS: atom_id res chain seq x y z
N MET A 1 -18.50 -21.45 3.63
CA MET A 1 -19.49 -20.75 4.50
C MET A 1 -18.81 -19.89 5.56
N GLN A 2 -18.05 -20.44 6.46
CA GLN A 2 -17.39 -19.65 7.54
C GLN A 2 -16.44 -18.55 7.02
N ASN A 3 -15.67 -18.82 5.97
CA ASN A 3 -14.79 -17.83 5.34
C ASN A 3 -15.53 -16.70 4.63
N GLU A 4 -16.73 -16.93 4.13
CA GLU A 4 -17.54 -15.90 3.45
C GLU A 4 -18.12 -14.91 4.45
N ILE A 5 -18.64 -15.42 5.56
CA ILE A 5 -19.15 -14.58 6.67
C ILE A 5 -18.01 -13.76 7.29
N PHE A 6 -16.83 -14.36 7.45
CA PHE A 6 -15.64 -13.65 7.92
C PHE A 6 -15.26 -12.52 6.97
N LYS A 7 -15.19 -12.78 5.65
CA LYS A 7 -14.90 -11.76 4.64
C LYS A 7 -15.93 -10.63 4.63
N GLU A 8 -17.21 -10.98 4.79
CA GLU A 8 -18.27 -9.98 4.89
C GLU A 8 -18.09 -9.10 6.14
N ALA A 9 -17.83 -9.70 7.30
CA ALA A 9 -17.63 -8.96 8.55
C ALA A 9 -16.43 -8.01 8.46
N VAL A 10 -15.26 -8.47 7.96
CA VAL A 10 -14.08 -7.65 7.75
C VAL A 10 -14.36 -6.54 6.73
N GLY A 11 -15.13 -6.84 5.68
CA GLY A 11 -15.53 -5.86 4.66
C GLY A 11 -16.44 -4.74 5.16
N LYS A 12 -17.02 -4.87 6.37
CA LYS A 12 -17.79 -3.78 7.02
C LYS A 12 -16.90 -2.70 7.63
N PHE A 13 -15.61 -2.95 7.74
CA PHE A 13 -14.65 -1.96 8.21
C PHE A 13 -14.15 -1.10 7.05
N PRO A 14 -14.55 0.18 6.95
CA PRO A 14 -14.09 1.06 5.88
C PRO A 14 -12.61 1.37 6.06
N THR A 15 -11.88 1.40 4.95
CA THR A 15 -10.44 1.69 4.95
C THR A 15 -10.10 2.78 3.96
N GLY A 16 -8.91 3.36 4.11
CA GLY A 16 -8.20 3.99 3.01
C GLY A 16 -7.64 2.94 2.04
N ILE A 17 -7.00 3.39 0.99
CA ILE A 17 -6.33 2.56 0.00
C ILE A 17 -4.91 3.07 -0.20
N THR A 18 -3.96 2.14 -0.23
CA THR A 18 -2.56 2.42 -0.52
C THR A 18 -2.07 1.61 -1.72
N VAL A 19 -1.04 2.12 -2.40
CA VAL A 19 -0.13 1.33 -3.21
C VAL A 19 1.18 1.21 -2.44
N ILE A 20 1.57 -0.02 -2.15
CA ILE A 20 2.86 -0.35 -1.54
C ILE A 20 3.81 -0.76 -2.65
N SER A 21 5.01 -0.22 -2.67
CA SER A 21 5.95 -0.37 -3.78
C SER A 21 7.39 -0.55 -3.32
N THR A 22 8.17 -1.24 -4.13
CA THR A 22 9.61 -1.40 -3.91
C THR A 22 10.34 -1.58 -5.25
N THR A 23 11.66 -1.46 -5.22
CA THR A 23 12.52 -1.78 -6.36
C THR A 23 13.37 -3.00 -5.99
N TYR A 24 13.33 -4.03 -6.83
CA TYR A 24 14.09 -5.25 -6.63
C TYR A 24 14.51 -5.85 -7.97
N GLY A 25 15.79 -6.18 -8.13
CA GLY A 25 16.32 -6.77 -9.36
C GLY A 25 16.11 -5.86 -10.59
N ASP A 26 16.35 -4.56 -10.48
CA ASP A 26 16.13 -3.54 -11.52
C ASP A 26 14.67 -3.44 -12.02
N LYS A 27 13.73 -4.02 -11.28
CA LYS A 27 12.30 -4.02 -11.57
C LYS A 27 11.53 -3.30 -10.46
N LEU A 28 10.49 -2.57 -10.89
CA LEU A 28 9.54 -1.92 -10.00
C LEU A 28 8.42 -2.89 -9.64
N TRP A 29 8.12 -3.00 -8.35
CA TRP A 29 7.09 -3.87 -7.81
C TRP A 29 6.08 -3.05 -7.01
N GLY A 30 4.82 -3.41 -7.10
CA GLY A 30 3.77 -2.74 -6.34
C GLY A 30 2.47 -3.52 -6.30
N PHE A 31 1.69 -3.25 -5.29
CA PHE A 31 0.36 -3.83 -5.12
C PHE A 31 -0.55 -2.90 -4.34
N THR A 32 -1.85 -3.05 -4.54
CA THR A 32 -2.88 -2.33 -3.79
C THR A 32 -3.11 -3.01 -2.44
N ALA A 33 -3.06 -2.23 -1.37
CA ALA A 33 -3.31 -2.70 -0.02
C ALA A 33 -4.28 -1.78 0.73
N ASN A 34 -5.22 -2.38 1.45
CA ASN A 34 -6.06 -1.71 2.45
C ASN A 34 -5.76 -2.19 3.87
N SER A 35 -4.75 -3.03 4.05
CA SER A 35 -4.28 -3.54 5.34
C SER A 35 -3.31 -2.59 6.06
N PHE A 36 -3.06 -1.41 5.49
CA PHE A 36 -2.18 -0.41 6.08
C PHE A 36 -2.69 0.08 7.43
N THR A 37 -1.80 0.16 8.43
CA THR A 37 -2.09 0.79 9.72
C THR A 37 -0.84 1.42 10.33
N SER A 38 -1.04 2.47 11.14
CA SER A 38 -0.02 2.98 12.03
C SER A 38 0.19 2.02 13.21
N VAL A 39 1.42 1.82 13.62
CA VAL A 39 1.79 0.89 14.70
C VAL A 39 2.36 1.63 15.91
N SER A 40 3.28 2.55 15.69
CA SER A 40 4.01 3.25 16.75
C SER A 40 4.38 4.67 16.29
N LEU A 41 4.51 5.58 17.24
CA LEU A 41 5.00 6.94 16.99
C LEU A 41 6.46 7.14 17.41
N SER A 42 6.97 6.28 18.29
CA SER A 42 8.36 6.36 18.75
C SER A 42 8.94 4.94 18.92
N PRO A 43 9.65 4.42 17.90
CA PRO A 43 9.85 4.98 16.56
C PRO A 43 8.57 5.03 15.73
N SER A 44 8.57 5.81 14.65
CA SER A 44 7.43 5.91 13.73
C SER A 44 7.33 4.64 12.88
N LEU A 45 6.41 3.74 13.22
CA LEU A 45 6.20 2.46 12.57
C LEU A 45 4.82 2.38 11.94
N ILE A 46 4.79 1.72 10.79
CA ILE A 46 3.57 1.32 10.08
C ILE A 46 3.60 -0.18 9.78
N SER A 47 2.46 -0.78 9.47
CA SER A 47 2.40 -2.15 8.98
C SER A 47 1.45 -2.30 7.80
N PHE A 48 1.68 -3.35 7.03
CA PHE A 48 0.77 -3.85 6.00
C PHE A 48 0.88 -5.37 5.90
N CYS A 49 -0.13 -6.00 5.29
CA CYS A 49 -0.14 -7.44 5.04
C CYS A 49 0.01 -7.72 3.55
N LEU A 50 0.73 -8.78 3.21
CA LEU A 50 0.90 -9.25 1.85
C LEU A 50 0.73 -10.77 1.81
N ASN A 51 -0.10 -11.26 0.88
CA ASN A 51 -0.30 -12.68 0.67
C ASN A 51 0.98 -13.33 0.15
N LYS A 52 1.32 -14.51 0.68
CA LYS A 52 2.52 -15.28 0.28
C LYS A 52 2.50 -15.70 -1.19
N GLU A 53 1.33 -15.81 -1.80
CA GLU A 53 1.16 -16.15 -3.22
C GLU A 53 1.11 -14.93 -4.15
N ALA A 54 1.22 -13.69 -3.61
CA ALA A 54 1.26 -12.49 -4.43
C ALA A 54 2.53 -12.47 -5.30
N GLY A 55 2.40 -12.03 -6.55
CA GLY A 55 3.54 -11.96 -7.48
C GLY A 55 4.69 -11.08 -7.01
N SER A 56 4.40 -10.08 -6.17
CA SER A 56 5.41 -9.19 -5.57
C SER A 56 6.01 -9.70 -4.25
N PHE A 57 5.52 -10.83 -3.71
CA PHE A 57 5.89 -11.29 -2.37
C PHE A 57 7.41 -11.48 -2.20
N GLU A 58 8.07 -12.17 -3.13
CA GLU A 58 9.51 -12.42 -3.05
C GLU A 58 10.33 -11.12 -3.11
N ALA A 59 9.87 -10.13 -3.89
CA ALA A 59 10.52 -8.82 -3.93
C ALA A 59 10.45 -8.12 -2.56
N PHE A 60 9.26 -8.06 -1.95
CA PHE A 60 9.10 -7.45 -0.63
C PHE A 60 9.83 -8.21 0.49
N LYS A 61 9.90 -9.53 0.38
CA LYS A 61 10.65 -10.35 1.33
C LYS A 61 12.15 -10.08 1.24
N ALA A 62 12.69 -9.89 0.03
CA ALA A 62 14.11 -9.73 -0.23
C ALA A 62 14.62 -8.29 -0.01
N THR A 63 13.79 -7.25 -0.24
CA THR A 63 14.21 -5.85 -0.09
C THR A 63 14.18 -5.36 1.35
N ASP A 64 15.04 -4.38 1.65
CA ASP A 64 15.15 -3.76 2.97
C ASP A 64 14.36 -2.45 3.10
N ASN A 65 13.69 -2.04 2.03
CA ASN A 65 12.95 -0.79 2.00
C ASN A 65 11.74 -0.86 1.07
N PHE A 66 10.78 0.03 1.28
CA PHE A 66 9.60 0.16 0.45
C PHE A 66 8.98 1.55 0.58
N GLY A 67 8.14 1.89 -0.38
CA GLY A 67 7.36 3.11 -0.41
C GLY A 67 5.87 2.84 -0.25
N ILE A 68 5.17 3.78 0.35
CA ILE A 68 3.72 3.76 0.51
C ILE A 68 3.16 5.03 -0.12
N SER A 69 2.20 4.85 -1.01
CA SER A 69 1.41 5.94 -1.58
C SER A 69 -0.04 5.80 -1.09
N ILE A 70 -0.49 6.73 -0.27
CA ILE A 70 -1.90 6.79 0.17
C ILE A 70 -2.69 7.45 -0.97
N LEU A 71 -3.57 6.70 -1.63
CA LEU A 71 -4.25 7.15 -2.82
C LEU A 71 -5.27 8.26 -2.56
N SER A 72 -5.38 9.18 -3.50
CA SER A 72 -6.37 10.26 -3.49
C SER A 72 -7.71 9.83 -4.08
N ALA A 73 -8.76 10.60 -3.80
CA ALA A 73 -10.15 10.31 -4.17
C ALA A 73 -10.37 10.04 -5.67
N ASN A 74 -9.54 10.60 -6.55
CA ASN A 74 -9.59 10.41 -8.00
C ASN A 74 -8.70 9.27 -8.52
N GLN A 75 -8.14 8.44 -7.66
CA GLN A 75 -7.20 7.36 -8.02
C GLN A 75 -7.81 5.96 -7.89
N ALA A 76 -9.12 5.81 -8.01
CA ALA A 76 -9.77 4.49 -7.99
C ALA A 76 -9.24 3.57 -9.11
N ASP A 77 -8.94 4.11 -10.29
CA ASP A 77 -8.39 3.34 -11.40
C ASP A 77 -6.96 2.85 -11.12
N ILE A 78 -6.15 3.65 -10.45
CA ILE A 78 -4.82 3.25 -9.95
C ILE A 78 -4.95 2.10 -8.96
N SER A 79 -5.90 2.19 -8.03
CA SER A 79 -6.17 1.11 -7.07
C SER A 79 -6.52 -0.20 -7.77
N ARG A 80 -7.42 -0.18 -8.75
CA ARG A 80 -7.81 -1.36 -9.52
C ARG A 80 -6.63 -1.93 -10.31
N HIS A 81 -5.85 -1.07 -10.93
CA HIS A 81 -4.68 -1.43 -11.73
C HIS A 81 -3.65 -2.20 -10.91
N PHE A 82 -3.27 -1.70 -9.74
CA PHE A 82 -2.29 -2.36 -8.86
C PHE A 82 -2.85 -3.59 -8.14
N ALA A 83 -4.16 -3.81 -8.16
CA ALA A 83 -4.81 -5.02 -7.66
C ALA A 83 -4.85 -6.17 -8.69
N THR A 84 -4.45 -5.93 -9.94
CA THR A 84 -4.37 -6.96 -10.98
C THR A 84 -3.15 -7.86 -10.82
N HIS A 85 -3.10 -8.95 -11.60
CA HIS A 85 -1.97 -9.89 -11.66
C HIS A 85 -1.02 -9.65 -12.84
N ILE A 86 -1.07 -8.48 -13.48
CA ILE A 86 -0.15 -8.13 -14.56
C ILE A 86 1.29 -8.03 -14.04
N GLU A 87 2.25 -8.40 -14.88
CA GLU A 87 3.65 -8.49 -14.46
C GLU A 87 4.30 -7.12 -14.27
N ASP A 88 4.11 -6.21 -15.22
CA ASP A 88 4.62 -4.84 -15.13
C ASP A 88 3.47 -3.86 -14.88
N LYS A 89 3.34 -3.45 -13.62
CA LYS A 89 2.27 -2.54 -13.20
C LYS A 89 2.64 -1.06 -13.32
N PHE A 90 3.89 -0.71 -13.57
CA PHE A 90 4.36 0.69 -13.61
C PHE A 90 4.41 1.28 -15.01
N THR A 91 4.33 0.48 -16.06
CA THR A 91 4.22 0.99 -17.43
C THR A 91 2.99 1.90 -17.56
N ASP A 92 3.19 3.09 -18.12
CA ASP A 92 2.17 4.13 -18.30
C ASP A 92 1.56 4.70 -17.00
N ILE A 93 2.10 4.33 -15.85
CA ILE A 93 1.67 4.89 -14.57
C ILE A 93 2.62 6.03 -14.16
N ASN A 94 2.05 7.22 -13.95
CA ASN A 94 2.81 8.36 -13.49
C ASN A 94 3.27 8.15 -12.04
N HIS A 95 4.57 8.07 -11.87
CA HIS A 95 5.22 7.87 -10.57
C HIS A 95 6.52 8.64 -10.49
N LYS A 96 7.03 8.81 -9.30
CA LYS A 96 8.36 9.37 -9.02
C LYS A 96 9.15 8.39 -8.16
N ILE A 97 10.45 8.50 -8.25
CA ILE A 97 11.36 7.70 -7.43
C ILE A 97 11.56 8.40 -6.09
N GLY A 98 11.36 7.69 -5.02
CA GLY A 98 11.57 8.19 -3.65
C GLY A 98 13.01 8.62 -3.43
N ALA A 99 13.20 9.72 -2.70
CA ALA A 99 14.50 10.37 -2.56
C ALA A 99 15.46 9.61 -1.64
N VAL A 100 14.97 8.76 -0.74
CA VAL A 100 15.81 8.07 0.25
C VAL A 100 16.23 6.70 -0.23
N TYR A 101 15.28 5.86 -0.64
CA TYR A 101 15.55 4.45 -1.00
C TYR A 101 15.18 4.09 -2.42
N GLY A 102 14.68 5.02 -3.21
CA GLY A 102 14.38 4.78 -4.61
C GLY A 102 13.14 3.93 -4.88
N ALA A 103 12.25 3.73 -3.90
CA ALA A 103 10.98 3.09 -4.13
C ALA A 103 10.08 3.93 -5.04
N PRO A 104 9.33 3.34 -5.99
CA PRO A 104 8.44 4.12 -6.83
C PRO A 104 7.22 4.60 -6.04
N LEU A 105 6.89 5.88 -6.13
CA LEU A 105 5.78 6.53 -5.44
C LEU A 105 4.76 7.04 -6.46
N ILE A 106 3.49 6.71 -6.29
CA ILE A 106 2.44 7.04 -7.25
C ILE A 106 2.16 8.55 -7.24
N SER A 107 2.38 9.21 -8.37
CA SER A 107 2.10 10.64 -8.49
C SER A 107 0.62 10.95 -8.26
N GLY A 108 0.33 12.05 -7.56
CA GLY A 108 -1.06 12.44 -7.27
C GLY A 108 -1.64 11.85 -5.98
N ALA A 109 -0.93 11.00 -5.26
CA ALA A 109 -1.37 10.48 -3.96
C ALA A 109 -1.49 11.60 -2.91
N VAL A 110 -2.29 11.33 -1.87
CA VAL A 110 -2.49 12.25 -0.72
C VAL A 110 -1.24 12.35 0.12
N ALA A 111 -0.56 11.23 0.32
CA ALA A 111 0.66 11.18 1.12
C ALA A 111 1.60 10.09 0.63
N PHE A 112 2.88 10.29 0.91
CA PHE A 112 3.95 9.34 0.66
C PHE A 112 4.71 9.06 1.94
N ILE A 113 5.06 7.78 2.15
CA ILE A 113 5.91 7.37 3.25
C ILE A 113 6.99 6.44 2.68
N GLU A 114 8.25 6.83 2.80
CA GLU A 114 9.37 5.93 2.52
C GLU A 114 9.78 5.23 3.81
N CYS A 115 9.92 3.92 3.74
CA CYS A 115 10.17 3.08 4.91
C CYS A 115 11.42 2.21 4.74
N GLU A 116 12.16 2.09 5.82
CA GLU A 116 13.08 1.00 6.06
C GLU A 116 12.30 -0.19 6.65
N LYS A 117 12.56 -1.42 6.15
CA LYS A 117 11.94 -2.62 6.74
C LYS A 117 12.42 -2.79 8.17
N TYR A 118 11.51 -2.75 9.12
CA TYR A 118 11.79 -2.91 10.54
C TYR A 118 11.69 -4.37 10.96
N ASN A 119 10.65 -5.05 10.51
CA ASN A 119 10.44 -6.48 10.76
C ASN A 119 9.46 -7.07 9.75
N ALA A 120 9.38 -8.40 9.69
CA ALA A 120 8.39 -9.14 8.90
C ALA A 120 8.03 -10.44 9.62
N PHE A 121 6.74 -10.73 9.71
CA PHE A 121 6.22 -11.89 10.43
C PHE A 121 5.35 -12.74 9.52
N GLU A 122 5.61 -14.04 9.48
CA GLU A 122 4.66 -14.97 8.85
C GLU A 122 3.41 -15.09 9.73
N CYS A 123 2.24 -14.94 9.11
CA CYS A 123 0.96 -15.00 9.79
C CYS A 123 -0.12 -15.61 8.88
N GLY A 124 -0.39 -16.89 9.03
CA GLY A 124 -1.33 -17.62 8.18
C GLY A 124 -0.84 -17.69 6.73
N ASP A 125 -1.70 -17.29 5.78
CA ASP A 125 -1.41 -17.19 4.35
C ASP A 125 -0.79 -15.84 3.93
N HIS A 126 -0.49 -14.97 4.89
CA HIS A 126 0.12 -13.66 4.72
C HIS A 126 1.40 -13.50 5.51
N PHE A 127 2.14 -12.43 5.19
CA PHE A 127 3.16 -11.82 6.04
C PHE A 127 2.66 -10.44 6.50
N ILE A 128 2.99 -10.10 7.73
CA ILE A 128 2.85 -8.74 8.25
C ILE A 128 4.23 -8.08 8.13
N PHE A 129 4.33 -7.06 7.30
CA PHE A 129 5.53 -6.24 7.17
C PHE A 129 5.41 -5.01 8.05
N VAL A 130 6.44 -4.73 8.82
CA VAL A 130 6.54 -3.51 9.62
C VAL A 130 7.63 -2.63 9.04
N GLY A 131 7.31 -1.38 8.77
CA GLY A 131 8.24 -0.39 8.26
C GLY A 131 8.45 0.75 9.23
N LYS A 132 9.70 1.21 9.32
CA LYS A 132 10.06 2.45 10.01
C LYS A 132 10.06 3.59 9.00
N ALA A 133 9.22 4.58 9.22
CA ALA A 133 9.15 5.75 8.36
C ALA A 133 10.44 6.57 8.45
N VAL A 134 11.05 6.86 7.31
CA VAL A 134 12.29 7.65 7.19
C VAL A 134 12.07 8.96 6.44
N ALA A 135 11.06 9.03 5.58
CA ALA A 135 10.64 10.25 4.91
C ALA A 135 9.13 10.24 4.70
N THR A 136 8.49 11.36 4.87
CA THR A 136 7.05 11.51 4.71
C THR A 136 6.71 12.83 4.03
N LYS A 137 5.74 12.79 3.11
CA LYS A 137 5.20 13.98 2.45
C LYS A 137 3.69 13.89 2.41
N VAL A 138 3.01 15.00 2.68
CA VAL A 138 1.53 15.10 2.66
C VAL A 138 1.11 16.23 1.73
N ASP A 139 0.13 15.96 0.86
CA ASP A 139 -0.59 16.97 0.09
C ASP A 139 -1.92 17.28 0.78
N ARG A 140 -1.95 18.40 1.49
CA ARG A 140 -3.11 18.81 2.30
C ARG A 140 -4.32 19.27 1.48
N ALA A 141 -4.15 19.48 0.18
CA ALA A 141 -5.24 19.88 -0.72
C ALA A 141 -6.05 18.70 -1.25
N LYS A 142 -5.62 17.47 -0.99
CA LYS A 142 -6.26 16.25 -1.51
C LYS A 142 -7.03 15.50 -0.44
N SER A 143 -8.13 14.88 -0.87
CA SER A 143 -8.91 13.95 -0.06
C SER A 143 -8.52 12.50 -0.38
N PRO A 144 -8.54 11.58 0.59
CA PRO A 144 -8.17 10.19 0.38
C PRO A 144 -9.27 9.40 -0.35
N LEU A 145 -8.86 8.34 -1.04
CA LEU A 145 -9.74 7.30 -1.56
C LEU A 145 -10.18 6.39 -0.42
N LEU A 146 -11.48 6.13 -0.31
CA LEU A 146 -12.05 5.20 0.66
C LEU A 146 -12.52 3.92 -0.03
N TYR A 147 -12.47 2.82 0.72
CA TYR A 147 -12.94 1.51 0.30
C TYR A 147 -13.83 0.90 1.38
N PHE A 148 -15.05 0.52 1.00
CA PHE A 148 -16.02 -0.09 1.88
C PHE A 148 -16.91 -1.06 1.10
N ALA A 149 -17.09 -2.25 1.63
CA ALA A 149 -17.99 -3.27 1.06
C ALA A 149 -17.79 -3.48 -0.45
N LYS A 150 -16.53 -3.59 -0.89
CA LYS A 150 -16.10 -3.75 -2.30
C LYS A 150 -16.41 -2.55 -3.21
N SER A 151 -16.63 -1.38 -2.65
CA SER A 151 -16.90 -0.14 -3.39
C SER A 151 -15.96 0.98 -2.97
N TYR A 152 -15.64 1.85 -3.93
CA TYR A 152 -14.89 3.08 -3.64
C TYR A 152 -15.85 4.19 -3.24
N LEU A 153 -15.46 4.96 -2.24
CA LEU A 153 -16.24 6.06 -1.69
C LEU A 153 -15.36 7.31 -1.58
N ASN A 154 -15.99 8.46 -1.58
CA ASN A 154 -15.36 9.74 -1.33
C ASN A 154 -15.87 10.33 -0.01
N ILE A 155 -14.98 11.02 0.72
CA ILE A 155 -15.37 11.82 1.88
C ILE A 155 -16.03 13.09 1.35
N LYS A 156 -17.24 13.40 1.82
CA LYS A 156 -17.80 14.74 1.72
C LYS A 156 -17.23 15.54 2.88
N GLN A 157 -16.49 16.60 2.59
CA GLN A 157 -16.17 17.62 3.58
C GLN A 157 -17.37 18.54 3.66
N ASP A 158 -17.98 18.65 4.84
CA ASP A 158 -19.03 19.62 5.16
C ASP A 158 -18.45 21.05 5.19
#